data_a8bd1e3b0170e67456fe7a44bf4e6d90
#
_entry.id   a8bd1e3b0170e67456fe7a44bf4e6d90
#
_cell.length_a   1.000
_cell.length_b   1.000
_cell.length_c   1.000
_cell.angle_alpha   90.00
_cell.angle_beta   90.00
_cell.angle_gamma   90.00
#
_symmetry.space_group_name_H-M   'P 1'
#
loop_
_entity.id
_entity.type
_entity.pdbx_description
1 polymer ?
#
loop_
_entity_poly.entity_id
_entity_poly.type
_entity_poly.pdbx_seq_one_letter_code
_entity_poly.pdbx_strand_id
1 'polypeptide(L)'
;MTLHSKQISDYIFVDKCIPDSICDVIRNQLNSSYWEKHQWGSTSGSPIQKEDSLEPDVTYSKSLDSILKTFVEKTAKKYEELHSDKTNKNTSQFIFSISEIRFNRYYQNQKMEMHFDHIKSLFDGANKGIPAVSFVGALNDDYDGGELVFWKDYSIKLKKGEVVCFPSNFMYQHRVNPILNGVRDTFVCWAW
;
A
#
# COMPACT_ATOMS: atom_id res chain seq x y z
N MET A 1 -4.29 34.58 -13.41
CA MET A 1 -4.58 33.19 -13.02
C MET A 1 -3.29 32.61 -12.52
N THR A 2 -3.08 32.55 -11.20
CA THR A 2 -1.84 32.03 -10.63
C THR A 2 -1.91 30.51 -10.75
N LEU A 3 -1.09 29.94 -11.63
CA LEU A 3 -0.88 28.49 -11.69
C LEU A 3 -0.23 28.08 -10.36
N HIS A 4 -1.01 27.54 -9.41
CA HIS A 4 -0.45 26.84 -8.28
C HIS A 4 0.17 25.54 -8.81
N SER A 5 1.49 25.50 -8.87
CA SER A 5 2.21 24.27 -9.15
C SER A 5 1.94 23.28 -8.03
N LYS A 6 1.38 22.10 -8.33
CA LYS A 6 1.24 21.02 -7.36
C LYS A 6 2.63 20.60 -6.87
N GLN A 7 2.75 20.40 -5.56
CA GLN A 7 3.93 19.79 -4.98
C GLN A 7 3.84 18.25 -5.10
N ILE A 8 4.96 17.57 -5.04
CA ILE A 8 5.00 16.10 -5.14
C ILE A 8 4.17 15.43 -4.03
N SER A 9 4.10 16.03 -2.84
CA SER A 9 3.26 15.55 -1.72
C SER A 9 1.75 15.65 -1.99
N ASP A 10 1.31 16.49 -2.92
CA ASP A 10 -0.11 16.67 -3.25
C ASP A 10 -0.70 15.44 -3.97
N TYR A 11 0.15 14.51 -4.40
CA TYR A 11 -0.26 13.24 -4.97
C TYR A 11 -0.31 12.10 -3.94
N ILE A 12 -0.09 12.40 -2.65
CA ILE A 12 -0.31 11.46 -1.56
C ILE A 12 -1.67 11.77 -0.95
N PHE A 13 -2.59 10.83 -1.04
CA PHE A 13 -3.98 11.00 -0.61
C PHE A 13 -4.33 9.97 0.46
N VAL A 14 -4.90 10.41 1.58
CA VAL A 14 -5.38 9.54 2.66
C VAL A 14 -6.90 9.60 2.72
N ASP A 15 -7.54 8.43 2.69
CA ASP A 15 -9.00 8.26 2.75
C ASP A 15 -9.40 7.37 3.93
N LYS A 16 -10.25 7.83 4.83
CA LYS A 16 -10.89 7.01 5.86
C LYS A 16 -12.11 6.35 5.25
N CYS A 17 -11.93 5.19 4.63
CA CYS A 17 -12.97 4.54 3.85
C CYS A 17 -13.45 3.19 4.42
N ILE A 18 -12.64 2.52 5.27
CA ILE A 18 -12.99 1.20 5.80
C ILE A 18 -13.57 1.36 7.21
N PRO A 19 -14.79 0.85 7.48
CA PRO A 19 -15.36 0.85 8.81
C PRO A 19 -14.48 0.05 9.80
N ASP A 20 -14.37 0.53 11.02
CA ASP A 20 -13.57 -0.11 12.07
C ASP A 20 -14.00 -1.55 12.33
N SER A 21 -15.30 -1.83 12.31
CA SER A 21 -15.83 -3.20 12.45
C SER A 21 -15.37 -4.15 11.35
N ILE A 22 -15.21 -3.67 10.12
CA ILE A 22 -14.67 -4.48 9.02
C ILE A 22 -13.18 -4.77 9.25
N CYS A 23 -12.41 -3.78 9.71
CA CYS A 23 -11.02 -4.00 10.09
C CYS A 23 -10.88 -5.07 11.18
N ASP A 24 -11.77 -5.05 12.20
CA ASP A 24 -11.76 -6.05 13.28
C ASP A 24 -12.08 -7.46 12.76
N VAL A 25 -13.08 -7.60 11.91
CA VAL A 25 -13.43 -8.89 11.27
C VAL A 25 -12.23 -9.43 10.48
N ILE A 26 -11.59 -8.58 9.68
CA ILE A 26 -10.42 -8.97 8.88
C ILE A 26 -9.27 -9.40 9.78
N ARG A 27 -8.91 -8.61 10.80
CA ARG A 27 -7.84 -8.96 11.74
C ARG A 27 -8.11 -10.29 12.46
N ASN A 28 -9.34 -10.53 12.88
CA ASN A 28 -9.72 -11.78 13.52
C ASN A 28 -9.52 -12.99 12.60
N GLN A 29 -9.87 -12.87 11.32
CA GLN A 29 -9.64 -13.95 10.34
C GLN A 29 -8.14 -14.12 10.04
N LEU A 30 -7.37 -13.05 9.96
CA LEU A 30 -5.93 -13.09 9.75
C LEU A 30 -5.17 -13.78 10.89
N ASN A 31 -5.72 -13.84 12.12
CA ASN A 31 -5.09 -14.56 13.23
C ASN A 31 -5.01 -16.06 13.00
N SER A 32 -5.85 -16.62 12.12
CA SER A 32 -5.83 -18.04 11.73
C SER A 32 -5.14 -18.28 10.39
N SER A 33 -4.57 -17.26 9.77
CA SER A 33 -3.90 -17.37 8.47
C SER A 33 -2.49 -17.92 8.63
N TYR A 34 -2.02 -18.59 7.57
CA TYR A 34 -0.61 -18.92 7.44
C TYR A 34 0.16 -17.69 6.94
N TRP A 35 1.28 -17.37 7.58
CA TRP A 35 2.11 -16.23 7.27
C TRP A 35 3.50 -16.65 6.79
N GLU A 36 4.02 -15.97 5.79
CA GLU A 36 5.36 -16.15 5.26
C GLU A 36 6.19 -14.88 5.46
N LYS A 37 7.50 -15.00 5.54
CA LYS A 37 8.38 -13.83 5.56
C LYS A 37 8.35 -13.11 4.23
N HIS A 38 8.25 -11.77 4.27
CA HIS A 38 8.36 -10.95 3.08
C HIS A 38 9.70 -11.19 2.38
N GLN A 39 9.65 -11.34 1.06
CA GLN A 39 10.83 -11.53 0.22
C GLN A 39 10.92 -10.40 -0.81
N TRP A 40 12.12 -9.88 -0.97
CA TRP A 40 12.39 -8.90 -2.01
C TRP A 40 12.61 -9.60 -3.35
N GLY A 41 12.02 -9.08 -4.42
CA GLY A 41 12.33 -9.53 -5.77
C GLY A 41 13.76 -9.11 -6.16
N SER A 42 14.53 -10.04 -6.73
CA SER A 42 15.83 -9.71 -7.32
C SER A 42 15.70 -9.39 -8.82
N THR A 43 16.72 -8.71 -9.36
CA THR A 43 16.84 -8.49 -10.82
C THR A 43 17.04 -9.78 -11.61
N SER A 44 17.47 -10.86 -10.95
CA SER A 44 17.67 -12.18 -11.55
C SER A 44 16.45 -13.10 -11.46
N GLY A 45 15.33 -12.61 -10.89
CA GLY A 45 14.10 -13.39 -10.70
C GLY A 45 14.09 -14.31 -9.48
N SER A 46 15.21 -14.46 -8.77
CA SER A 46 15.26 -15.24 -7.54
C SER A 46 14.93 -14.36 -6.33
N PRO A 47 14.07 -14.82 -5.39
CA PRO A 47 13.79 -14.06 -4.19
C PRO A 47 15.05 -13.88 -3.35
N ILE A 48 15.26 -12.66 -2.82
CA ILE A 48 16.31 -12.37 -1.86
C ILE A 48 15.69 -12.50 -0.47
N GLN A 49 16.04 -13.56 0.24
CA GLN A 49 15.74 -13.72 1.64
C GLN A 49 16.99 -13.32 2.44
N LYS A 50 16.86 -12.29 3.27
CA LYS A 50 17.91 -11.97 4.26
C LYS A 50 17.58 -12.77 5.51
N GLU A 51 18.52 -13.61 5.98
CA GLU A 51 18.33 -14.53 7.11
C GLU A 51 17.91 -13.83 8.41
N ASP A 52 18.35 -12.59 8.62
CA ASP A 52 17.99 -11.73 9.77
C ASP A 52 17.02 -10.61 9.39
N SER A 53 16.11 -10.86 8.44
CA SER A 53 15.22 -9.85 7.93
C SER A 53 14.24 -9.38 8.99
N LEU A 54 14.33 -8.10 9.35
CA LEU A 54 13.34 -7.38 10.14
C LEU A 54 12.09 -7.00 9.32
N GLU A 55 11.92 -7.63 8.18
CA GLU A 55 10.80 -7.45 7.27
C GLU A 55 9.51 -8.05 7.85
N PRO A 56 8.34 -7.55 7.44
CA PRO A 56 7.06 -8.07 7.92
C PRO A 56 6.80 -9.50 7.50
N ASP A 57 5.85 -10.12 8.17
CA ASP A 57 5.20 -11.33 7.68
C ASP A 57 4.12 -10.95 6.69
N VAL A 58 3.92 -11.78 5.65
CA VAL A 58 2.94 -11.53 4.58
C VAL A 58 2.02 -12.71 4.38
N THR A 59 0.77 -12.43 3.98
CA THR A 59 -0.20 -13.47 3.60
C THR A 59 -1.18 -12.94 2.55
N TYR A 60 -1.88 -13.85 1.90
CA TYR A 60 -2.95 -13.57 0.95
C TYR A 60 -4.21 -14.32 1.34
N SER A 61 -5.38 -13.73 1.07
CA SER A 61 -6.67 -14.37 1.34
C SER A 61 -7.71 -13.88 0.33
N LYS A 62 -8.16 -14.76 -0.54
CA LYS A 62 -9.17 -14.44 -1.57
C LYS A 62 -10.48 -13.92 -1.00
N SER A 63 -10.92 -14.44 0.13
CA SER A 63 -12.16 -13.99 0.79
C SER A 63 -12.03 -12.58 1.34
N LEU A 64 -10.90 -12.26 1.99
CA LEU A 64 -10.62 -10.94 2.54
C LEU A 64 -10.31 -9.92 1.42
N ASP A 65 -9.64 -10.36 0.36
CA ASP A 65 -9.41 -9.57 -0.86
C ASP A 65 -10.74 -9.03 -1.41
N SER A 66 -11.73 -9.88 -1.59
CA SER A 66 -13.06 -9.51 -2.11
C SER A 66 -13.76 -8.47 -1.23
N ILE A 67 -13.60 -8.54 0.08
CA ILE A 67 -14.17 -7.57 1.02
C ILE A 67 -13.49 -6.20 0.86
N LEU A 68 -12.14 -6.19 0.89
CA LEU A 68 -11.38 -4.94 0.85
C LEU A 68 -11.38 -4.26 -0.51
N LYS A 69 -11.42 -5.02 -1.60
CA LYS A 69 -11.43 -4.46 -2.96
C LYS A 69 -12.50 -3.41 -3.17
N THR A 70 -13.70 -3.62 -2.62
CA THR A 70 -14.80 -2.65 -2.74
C THR A 70 -14.48 -1.29 -2.14
N PHE A 71 -13.67 -1.24 -1.08
CA PHE A 71 -13.23 0.01 -0.45
C PHE A 71 -12.06 0.63 -1.23
N VAL A 72 -11.09 -0.20 -1.64
CA VAL A 72 -9.95 0.25 -2.45
C VAL A 72 -10.43 0.84 -3.78
N GLU A 73 -11.37 0.21 -4.47
CA GLU A 73 -11.95 0.73 -5.72
C GLU A 73 -12.63 2.09 -5.55
N LYS A 74 -13.35 2.29 -4.43
CA LYS A 74 -13.94 3.60 -4.11
C LYS A 74 -12.86 4.65 -3.86
N THR A 75 -11.81 4.29 -3.15
CA THR A 75 -10.67 5.18 -2.90
C THR A 75 -9.91 5.49 -4.18
N ALA A 76 -9.70 4.49 -5.05
CA ALA A 76 -9.09 4.65 -6.37
C ALA A 76 -9.87 5.66 -7.22
N LYS A 77 -11.20 5.55 -7.26
CA LYS A 77 -12.05 6.49 -7.97
C LYS A 77 -11.93 7.92 -7.44
N LYS A 78 -11.91 8.10 -6.11
CA LYS A 78 -11.68 9.43 -5.51
C LYS A 78 -10.31 9.99 -5.90
N TYR A 79 -9.28 9.14 -5.90
CA TYR A 79 -7.93 9.51 -6.29
C TYR A 79 -7.87 9.96 -7.77
N GLU A 80 -8.51 9.23 -8.67
CA GLU A 80 -8.64 9.62 -10.08
C GLU A 80 -9.36 10.97 -10.22
N GLU A 81 -10.48 11.16 -9.51
CA GLU A 81 -11.25 12.42 -9.54
C GLU A 81 -10.46 13.63 -9.07
N LEU A 82 -9.50 13.44 -8.14
CA LEU A 82 -8.62 14.50 -7.62
C LEU A 82 -7.49 14.87 -8.59
N HIS A 83 -7.04 13.92 -9.41
CA HIS A 83 -5.83 14.06 -10.21
C HIS A 83 -6.07 14.04 -11.72
N SER A 84 -7.29 13.73 -12.17
CA SER A 84 -7.64 13.77 -13.58
C SER A 84 -8.06 15.17 -14.03
N ASP A 85 -7.84 15.46 -15.30
CA ASP A 85 -8.43 16.62 -15.96
C ASP A 85 -9.88 16.33 -16.35
N LYS A 86 -10.81 16.88 -15.58
CA LYS A 86 -12.27 16.71 -15.83
C LYS A 86 -12.75 17.25 -17.19
N THR A 87 -11.95 18.09 -17.84
CA THR A 87 -12.27 18.64 -19.16
C THR A 87 -11.87 17.73 -20.31
N ASN A 88 -10.98 16.75 -20.05
CA ASN A 88 -10.47 15.83 -21.04
C ASN A 88 -10.84 14.37 -20.69
N LYS A 89 -11.85 13.83 -21.38
CA LYS A 89 -12.33 12.45 -21.17
C LYS A 89 -11.23 11.38 -21.37
N ASN A 90 -10.20 11.68 -22.16
CA ASN A 90 -9.11 10.73 -22.43
C ASN A 90 -8.09 10.60 -21.28
N THR A 91 -8.11 11.53 -20.32
CA THR A 91 -7.23 11.54 -19.16
C THR A 91 -7.98 11.34 -17.84
N SER A 92 -9.29 11.07 -17.88
CA SER A 92 -10.14 10.96 -16.70
C SER A 92 -10.00 9.61 -15.98
N GLN A 93 -9.50 8.59 -16.67
CA GLN A 93 -9.29 7.26 -16.09
C GLN A 93 -7.85 6.81 -16.39
N PHE A 94 -7.11 6.47 -15.34
CA PHE A 94 -5.75 5.94 -15.41
C PHE A 94 -5.54 4.70 -14.53
N ILE A 95 -6.60 4.24 -13.85
CA ILE A 95 -6.63 2.99 -13.09
C ILE A 95 -7.59 2.04 -13.79
N PHE A 96 -7.06 0.91 -14.29
CA PHE A 96 -7.83 -0.08 -15.06
C PHE A 96 -7.97 -1.41 -14.34
N SER A 97 -7.04 -1.72 -13.44
CA SER A 97 -7.06 -2.96 -12.66
C SER A 97 -6.37 -2.78 -11.32
N ILE A 98 -6.77 -3.58 -10.34
CA ILE A 98 -6.17 -3.61 -9.00
C ILE A 98 -5.68 -5.04 -8.75
N SER A 99 -4.46 -5.18 -8.25
CA SER A 99 -3.86 -6.47 -7.91
C SER A 99 -4.63 -7.21 -6.81
N GLU A 100 -4.27 -8.45 -6.57
CA GLU A 100 -4.60 -9.14 -5.32
C GLU A 100 -4.03 -8.36 -4.13
N ILE A 101 -4.78 -8.35 -3.03
CA ILE A 101 -4.39 -7.66 -1.80
C ILE A 101 -3.44 -8.56 -1.00
N ARG A 102 -2.28 -8.02 -0.68
CA ARG A 102 -1.31 -8.62 0.23
C ARG A 102 -1.49 -8.04 1.61
N PHE A 103 -1.66 -8.89 2.62
CA PHE A 103 -1.67 -8.50 4.03
C PHE A 103 -0.26 -8.54 4.58
N ASN A 104 0.11 -7.53 5.37
CA ASN A 104 1.41 -7.42 6.03
C ASN A 104 1.18 -7.31 7.54
N ARG A 105 1.89 -8.10 8.32
CA ARG A 105 1.92 -8.05 9.78
C ARG A 105 3.34 -7.73 10.25
N TYR A 106 3.46 -6.67 11.02
CA TYR A 106 4.72 -6.22 11.60
C TYR A 106 4.69 -6.42 13.11
N TYR A 107 5.66 -7.14 13.62
CA TYR A 107 5.91 -7.28 15.04
C TYR A 107 6.96 -6.25 15.50
N GLN A 108 7.23 -6.21 16.81
CA GLN A 108 8.22 -5.31 17.40
C GLN A 108 9.58 -5.42 16.67
N ASN A 109 10.21 -4.29 16.41
CA ASN A 109 11.45 -4.10 15.65
C ASN A 109 11.35 -4.38 14.14
N GLN A 110 10.26 -4.94 13.64
CA GLN A 110 10.08 -5.10 12.20
C GLN A 110 9.79 -3.76 11.52
N LYS A 111 10.28 -3.65 10.30
CA LYS A 111 10.25 -2.45 9.47
C LYS A 111 10.20 -2.85 8.00
N MET A 112 10.09 -1.88 7.12
CA MET A 112 10.33 -2.06 5.68
C MET A 112 11.33 -1.02 5.22
N GLU A 113 12.37 -1.46 4.55
CA GLU A 113 13.44 -0.59 4.07
C GLU A 113 12.95 0.40 3.01
N MET A 114 13.72 1.46 2.78
CA MET A 114 13.42 2.46 1.75
C MET A 114 13.38 1.81 0.37
N HIS A 115 12.25 1.95 -0.31
CA HIS A 115 12.01 1.39 -1.64
C HIS A 115 10.98 2.23 -2.41
N PHE A 116 10.73 1.86 -3.64
CA PHE A 116 9.59 2.28 -4.45
C PHE A 116 8.94 1.05 -5.08
N ASP A 117 7.65 1.16 -5.37
CA ASP A 117 6.80 0.04 -5.79
C ASP A 117 6.85 -0.26 -7.30
N HIS A 118 7.88 0.21 -7.98
CA HIS A 118 8.12 -0.07 -9.37
C HIS A 118 8.47 -1.55 -9.57
N ILE A 119 7.45 -2.38 -9.69
CA ILE A 119 7.61 -3.82 -9.91
C ILE A 119 8.14 -4.06 -11.32
N LYS A 120 9.24 -4.77 -11.43
CA LYS A 120 10.04 -4.87 -12.67
C LYS A 120 9.48 -5.77 -13.77
N SER A 121 8.43 -6.55 -13.53
CA SER A 121 7.86 -7.41 -14.55
C SER A 121 6.92 -6.64 -15.47
N LEU A 122 7.48 -6.02 -16.51
CA LEU A 122 6.70 -5.30 -17.52
C LEU A 122 5.85 -6.23 -18.41
N PHE A 123 6.21 -7.50 -18.50
CA PHE A 123 5.70 -8.39 -19.55
C PHE A 123 5.11 -9.70 -19.02
N ASP A 124 5.26 -10.01 -17.74
CA ASP A 124 4.87 -11.28 -17.15
C ASP A 124 3.69 -11.11 -16.16
N GLY A 125 2.85 -12.15 -16.06
CA GLY A 125 1.74 -12.21 -15.13
C GLY A 125 0.41 -11.68 -15.68
N ALA A 126 -0.62 -11.69 -14.84
CA ALA A 126 -1.98 -11.28 -15.19
C ALA A 126 -2.08 -9.77 -15.43
N ASN A 127 -1.34 -8.98 -14.65
CA ASN A 127 -1.23 -7.53 -14.80
C ASN A 127 0.14 -7.20 -15.39
N LYS A 128 0.13 -6.69 -16.61
CA LYS A 128 1.35 -6.30 -17.33
C LYS A 128 1.61 -4.81 -17.14
N GLY A 129 2.88 -4.44 -17.10
CA GLY A 129 3.31 -3.06 -16.97
C GLY A 129 3.69 -2.66 -15.54
N ILE A 130 4.04 -1.39 -15.38
CA ILE A 130 4.39 -0.78 -14.10
C ILE A 130 3.11 -0.31 -13.44
N PRO A 131 2.88 -0.58 -12.15
CA PRO A 131 1.74 -0.04 -11.45
C PRO A 131 1.80 1.50 -11.44
N ALA A 132 0.65 2.12 -11.64
CA ALA A 132 0.51 3.57 -11.60
C ALA A 132 0.36 4.08 -10.16
N VAL A 133 -0.41 3.36 -9.33
CA VAL A 133 -0.78 3.77 -7.97
C VAL A 133 -0.58 2.63 -6.99
N SER A 134 0.01 2.95 -5.84
CA SER A 134 0.12 2.07 -4.67
C SER A 134 -0.94 2.44 -3.64
N PHE A 135 -1.48 1.44 -2.97
CA PHE A 135 -2.42 1.57 -1.85
C PHE A 135 -1.86 0.85 -0.63
N VAL A 136 -1.85 1.55 0.51
CA VAL A 136 -1.51 0.97 1.81
C VAL A 136 -2.64 1.29 2.78
N GLY A 137 -3.28 0.27 3.34
CA GLY A 137 -4.38 0.44 4.30
C GLY A 137 -4.03 -0.06 5.69
N ALA A 138 -4.45 0.66 6.73
CA ALA A 138 -4.28 0.27 8.12
C ALA A 138 -5.50 -0.50 8.64
N LEU A 139 -5.26 -1.69 9.19
CA LEU A 139 -6.30 -2.50 9.84
C LEU A 139 -6.39 -2.24 11.34
N ASN A 140 -5.37 -1.59 11.92
CA ASN A 140 -5.34 -1.16 13.31
C ASN A 140 -4.45 0.06 13.49
N ASP A 141 -4.50 0.65 14.68
CA ASP A 141 -3.68 1.79 15.10
C ASP A 141 -3.24 1.69 16.58
N ASP A 142 -3.45 0.52 17.19
CA ASP A 142 -3.10 0.18 18.59
C ASP A 142 -1.64 -0.31 18.70
N TYR A 143 -0.71 0.44 18.10
CA TYR A 143 0.73 0.17 18.14
C TYR A 143 1.53 1.49 18.12
N ASP A 144 2.81 1.42 18.52
CA ASP A 144 3.75 2.54 18.49
C ASP A 144 4.79 2.36 17.37
N GLY A 145 5.26 3.48 16.81
CA GLY A 145 6.13 3.45 15.63
C GLY A 145 5.36 3.14 14.35
N GLY A 146 6.02 2.53 13.38
CA GLY A 146 5.41 2.02 12.16
C GLY A 146 4.86 3.08 11.22
N GLU A 147 5.35 4.31 11.28
CA GLU A 147 4.98 5.37 10.36
C GLU A 147 5.44 5.00 8.93
N LEU A 148 4.60 5.31 7.95
CA LEU A 148 4.98 5.32 6.54
C LEU A 148 5.70 6.64 6.25
N VAL A 149 6.97 6.57 5.88
CA VAL A 149 7.82 7.75 5.65
C VAL A 149 8.22 7.81 4.20
N PHE A 150 7.84 8.91 3.55
CA PHE A 150 8.25 9.22 2.20
C PHE A 150 9.50 10.10 2.22
N TRP A 151 10.38 9.87 1.27
CA TRP A 151 11.63 10.61 1.12
C TRP A 151 12.46 10.62 2.41
N LYS A 152 12.82 11.81 2.89
CA LYS A 152 13.60 11.97 4.10
C LYS A 152 12.73 12.01 5.36
N ASP A 153 11.62 12.75 5.34
CA ASP A 153 10.93 13.19 6.56
C ASP A 153 9.40 13.38 6.44
N TYR A 154 8.80 13.15 5.27
CA TYR A 154 7.34 13.23 5.14
C TYR A 154 6.70 11.96 5.71
N SER A 155 6.22 12.04 6.93
CA SER A 155 5.74 10.91 7.73
C SER A 155 4.23 10.89 7.86
N ILE A 156 3.64 9.71 7.67
CA ILE A 156 2.20 9.46 7.84
C ILE A 156 2.02 8.31 8.82
N LYS A 157 1.26 8.52 9.88
CA LYS A 157 0.76 7.45 10.74
C LYS A 157 -0.71 7.24 10.43
N LEU A 158 -1.01 6.17 9.69
CA LEU A 158 -2.37 5.81 9.35
C LEU A 158 -3.14 5.36 10.58
N LYS A 159 -4.39 5.79 10.68
CA LYS A 159 -5.35 5.30 11.66
C LYS A 159 -6.09 4.09 11.10
N LYS A 160 -6.63 3.26 11.97
CA LYS A 160 -7.47 2.11 11.61
C LYS A 160 -8.52 2.51 10.57
N GLY A 161 -8.62 1.75 9.50
CA GLY A 161 -9.54 1.98 8.38
C GLY A 161 -9.15 3.10 7.41
N GLU A 162 -7.99 3.74 7.58
CA GLU A 162 -7.44 4.66 6.59
C GLU A 162 -6.66 3.91 5.52
N VAL A 163 -6.75 4.43 4.29
CA VAL A 163 -5.99 3.97 3.12
C VAL A 163 -5.25 5.16 2.54
N VAL A 164 -3.94 5.04 2.39
CA VAL A 164 -3.13 6.01 1.64
C VAL A 164 -2.91 5.52 0.22
N CYS A 165 -3.04 6.42 -0.74
CA CYS A 165 -2.75 6.21 -2.16
C CYS A 165 -1.65 7.16 -2.60
N PHE A 166 -0.73 6.68 -3.43
CA PHE A 166 0.36 7.47 -4.00
C PHE A 166 0.90 6.84 -5.28
N PRO A 167 1.57 7.61 -6.16
CA PRO A 167 2.17 7.04 -7.36
C PRO A 167 3.25 6.00 -7.04
N SER A 168 3.25 4.88 -7.77
CA SER A 168 4.16 3.74 -7.51
C SER A 168 5.59 3.96 -8.00
N ASN A 169 5.89 5.09 -8.65
CA ASN A 169 7.16 5.31 -9.32
C ASN A 169 8.31 5.71 -8.37
N PHE A 170 9.53 5.80 -8.92
CA PHE A 170 10.78 6.07 -8.19
C PHE A 170 10.81 7.43 -7.44
N MET A 171 9.94 8.38 -7.79
CA MET A 171 9.83 9.65 -7.08
C MET A 171 9.15 9.52 -5.71
N TYR A 172 8.44 8.42 -5.46
CA TYR A 172 7.72 8.15 -4.20
C TYR A 172 8.40 7.04 -3.41
N GLN A 173 9.70 7.21 -3.18
CA GLN A 173 10.44 6.32 -2.28
C GLN A 173 9.88 6.42 -0.87
N HIS A 174 9.64 5.28 -0.25
CA HIS A 174 9.07 5.21 1.08
C HIS A 174 9.62 4.02 1.86
N ARG A 175 9.46 4.10 3.19
CA ARG A 175 9.80 3.04 4.14
C ARG A 175 8.74 2.98 5.23
N VAL A 176 8.72 1.88 5.97
CA VAL A 176 7.99 1.78 7.23
C VAL A 176 9.01 1.81 8.36
N ASN A 177 8.85 2.75 9.29
CA ASN A 177 9.67 2.83 10.50
C ASN A 177 9.48 1.58 11.37
N PRO A 178 10.46 1.21 12.21
CA PRO A 178 10.32 0.08 13.13
C PRO A 178 9.09 0.21 14.02
N ILE A 179 8.44 -0.93 14.28
CA ILE A 179 7.42 -1.02 15.33
C ILE A 179 8.12 -0.98 16.67
N LEU A 180 7.74 -0.05 17.53
CA LEU A 180 8.31 0.12 18.86
C LEU A 180 7.58 -0.75 19.90
N ASN A 181 6.26 -0.86 19.75
CA ASN A 181 5.41 -1.64 20.62
C ASN A 181 4.13 -2.07 19.90
N GLY A 182 3.58 -3.24 20.25
CA GLY A 182 2.36 -3.77 19.65
C GLY A 182 2.60 -4.51 18.33
N VAL A 183 1.51 -4.72 17.58
CA VAL A 183 1.50 -5.38 16.26
C VAL A 183 0.78 -4.49 15.27
N ARG A 184 1.41 -4.23 14.14
CA ARG A 184 0.83 -3.44 13.05
C ARG A 184 0.33 -4.35 11.95
N ASP A 185 -0.98 -4.36 11.70
CA ASP A 185 -1.62 -5.08 10.61
C ASP A 185 -2.04 -4.09 9.51
N THR A 186 -1.60 -4.36 8.29
CA THR A 186 -1.90 -3.55 7.12
C THR A 186 -2.17 -4.43 5.91
N PHE A 187 -2.65 -3.80 4.85
CA PHE A 187 -2.68 -4.41 3.53
C PHE A 187 -2.07 -3.48 2.49
N VAL A 188 -1.59 -4.07 1.41
CA VAL A 188 -1.08 -3.35 0.24
C VAL A 188 -1.63 -3.96 -1.03
N CYS A 189 -1.87 -3.12 -2.03
CA CYS A 189 -2.16 -3.52 -3.39
C CYS A 189 -1.73 -2.41 -4.37
N TRP A 190 -1.69 -2.76 -5.64
CA TRP A 190 -1.25 -1.87 -6.70
C TRP A 190 -2.29 -1.80 -7.81
N ALA A 191 -2.33 -0.66 -8.49
CA ALA A 191 -3.23 -0.42 -9.62
C ALA A 191 -2.45 -0.06 -10.89
N TRP A 192 -2.95 -0.56 -12.04
CA TRP A 192 -2.45 -0.30 -13.38
C TRP A 192 -3.44 0.48 -14.21
#